data_8824090ef5dd78168592f8eb6ecf6c82
#
_entry.id   8824090ef5dd78168592f8eb6ecf6c82
#
_cell.length_a   1.000
_cell.length_b   1.000
_cell.length_c   1.000
_cell.angle_alpha   90.00
_cell.angle_beta   90.00
_cell.angle_gamma   90.00
#
_symmetry.space_group_name_H-M   'P 1'
#
loop_
_entity.id
_entity.type
_entity.pdbx_description
1 polymer ?
#
loop_
_entity_poly.entity_id
_entity_poly.type
_entity_poly.pdbx_seq_one_letter_code
_entity_poly.pdbx_strand_id
1 'polypeptide(L)'
;MRRGAWLLAGLLALLMVAGGAYQALGNHFEAQRSPELGRLVDAGGLQLQLHCMGSGGPTIVLEAGLGDLLDEWRQVQPEIAKFARVCAYDRAGYGGSDMGAMPRTGRQIAMELHALLRSAGERPPFVLVGSSFGGYNVRVFHGQYPDEVAGMVLVDSTQEDQYRLLPAAWSKVLVETRARFRNQANWSFVFIDLGVARLMLQSRGLLSETTYRILKNKYVRTRASELESIEVSAEQARAAGGLGNKPLMVLTAGKQAEAIRQAGLSAKDAAEFERI
;
A
#
# COMPACT_ATOMS: atom_id res chain seq x y z
N MET A 1 12.18 -48.93 -2.21
CA MET A 1 11.77 -47.65 -1.55
C MET A 1 12.65 -46.45 -1.93
N ARG A 2 13.98 -46.49 -1.89
CA ARG A 2 14.87 -45.34 -2.19
C ARG A 2 14.71 -44.77 -3.61
N ARG A 3 14.59 -45.61 -4.67
CA ARG A 3 14.42 -45.15 -6.07
C ARG A 3 13.13 -44.35 -6.30
N GLY A 4 12.01 -44.77 -5.70
CA GLY A 4 10.74 -44.04 -5.79
C GLY A 4 10.81 -42.65 -5.12
N ALA A 5 11.52 -42.52 -4.00
CA ALA A 5 11.71 -41.23 -3.32
C ALA A 5 12.52 -40.25 -4.17
N TRP A 6 13.57 -40.71 -4.87
CA TRP A 6 14.34 -39.86 -5.78
C TRP A 6 13.55 -39.43 -7.02
N LEU A 7 12.72 -40.29 -7.57
CA LEU A 7 11.83 -39.93 -8.70
C LEU A 7 10.81 -38.90 -8.28
N LEU A 8 10.20 -39.04 -7.10
CA LEU A 8 9.25 -38.06 -6.57
C LEU A 8 9.93 -36.69 -6.31
N ALA A 9 11.12 -36.70 -5.71
CA ALA A 9 11.89 -35.49 -5.46
C ALA A 9 12.26 -34.78 -6.79
N GLY A 10 12.66 -35.56 -7.80
CA GLY A 10 12.97 -35.02 -9.14
C GLY A 10 11.74 -34.42 -9.81
N LEU A 11 10.59 -35.06 -9.71
CA LEU A 11 9.31 -34.52 -10.24
C LEU A 11 8.91 -33.24 -9.54
N LEU A 12 9.02 -33.18 -8.21
CA LEU A 12 8.71 -31.96 -7.44
C LEU A 12 9.64 -30.80 -7.82
N ALA A 13 10.93 -31.07 -7.96
CA ALA A 13 11.90 -30.07 -8.40
C ALA A 13 11.57 -29.53 -9.82
N LEU A 14 11.22 -30.43 -10.75
CA LEU A 14 10.81 -30.05 -12.10
C LEU A 14 9.55 -29.17 -12.08
N LEU A 15 8.54 -29.53 -11.28
CA LEU A 15 7.31 -28.73 -11.13
C LEU A 15 7.58 -27.35 -10.54
N MET A 16 8.48 -27.24 -9.56
CA MET A 16 8.88 -25.94 -9.00
C MET A 16 9.58 -25.06 -10.04
N VAL A 17 10.51 -25.63 -10.82
CA VAL A 17 11.21 -24.87 -11.88
C VAL A 17 10.24 -24.45 -12.97
N ALA A 18 9.36 -25.35 -13.42
CA ALA A 18 8.34 -25.03 -14.43
C ALA A 18 7.37 -23.95 -13.96
N GLY A 19 6.91 -24.03 -12.72
CA GLY A 19 6.03 -23.05 -12.11
C GLY A 19 6.69 -21.68 -11.96
N GLY A 20 7.92 -21.63 -11.48
CA GLY A 20 8.71 -20.40 -11.40
C GLY A 20 8.96 -19.76 -12.78
N ALA A 21 9.31 -20.57 -13.78
CA ALA A 21 9.48 -20.08 -15.16
C ALA A 21 8.16 -19.52 -15.72
N TYR A 22 7.04 -20.22 -15.52
CA TYR A 22 5.71 -19.74 -15.92
C TYR A 22 5.36 -18.40 -15.27
N GLN A 23 5.61 -18.23 -13.98
CA GLN A 23 5.39 -16.98 -13.26
C GLN A 23 6.30 -15.85 -13.80
N ALA A 24 7.58 -16.13 -13.99
CA ALA A 24 8.54 -15.15 -14.49
C ALA A 24 8.22 -14.68 -15.92
N LEU A 25 7.87 -15.60 -16.81
CA LEU A 25 7.43 -15.28 -18.17
C LEU A 25 6.15 -14.47 -18.17
N GLY A 26 5.17 -14.85 -17.35
CA GLY A 26 3.93 -14.09 -17.20
C GLY A 26 4.21 -12.66 -16.73
N ASN A 27 5.04 -12.46 -15.70
CA ASN A 27 5.44 -11.14 -15.23
C ASN A 27 6.13 -10.31 -16.32
N HIS A 28 6.98 -10.93 -17.11
CA HIS A 28 7.69 -10.26 -18.21
C HIS A 28 6.72 -9.76 -19.30
N PHE A 29 5.81 -10.61 -19.76
CA PHE A 29 4.83 -10.23 -20.80
C PHE A 29 3.84 -9.18 -20.32
N GLU A 30 3.42 -9.23 -19.06
CA GLU A 30 2.49 -8.25 -18.50
C GLU A 30 3.16 -6.90 -18.24
N ALA A 31 4.43 -6.88 -17.82
CA ALA A 31 5.21 -5.65 -17.72
C ALA A 31 5.35 -4.92 -19.06
N GLN A 32 5.40 -5.66 -20.17
CA GLN A 32 5.44 -5.06 -21.52
C GLN A 32 4.06 -4.51 -21.95
N ARG A 33 2.96 -5.14 -21.53
CA ARG A 33 1.59 -4.70 -21.86
C ARG A 33 1.12 -3.52 -21.04
N SER A 34 1.55 -3.43 -19.82
CA SER A 34 1.17 -2.42 -18.83
C SER A 34 2.42 -1.82 -18.19
N PRO A 35 3.10 -0.91 -18.90
CA PRO A 35 4.28 -0.27 -18.35
C PRO A 35 3.94 0.49 -17.07
N GLU A 36 4.84 0.41 -16.12
CA GLU A 36 4.71 1.11 -14.85
C GLU A 36 4.72 2.63 -15.07
N LEU A 37 3.88 3.37 -14.35
CA LEU A 37 3.83 4.83 -14.45
C LEU A 37 5.05 5.47 -13.79
N GLY A 38 5.57 6.54 -14.38
CA GLY A 38 6.65 7.31 -13.79
C GLY A 38 8.04 6.70 -13.98
N ARG A 39 8.90 6.84 -12.99
CA ARG A 39 10.30 6.38 -13.02
C ARG A 39 10.73 5.81 -11.68
N LEU A 40 11.73 4.96 -11.70
CA LEU A 40 12.44 4.53 -10.49
C LEU A 40 13.43 5.61 -10.05
N VAL A 41 13.48 5.86 -8.75
CA VAL A 41 14.40 6.80 -8.10
C VAL A 41 15.12 6.07 -6.98
N ASP A 42 16.42 6.21 -6.94
CA ASP A 42 17.24 5.64 -5.86
C ASP A 42 17.09 6.50 -4.59
N ALA A 43 16.40 5.94 -3.60
CA ALA A 43 16.18 6.54 -2.29
C ALA A 43 17.19 6.02 -1.25
N GLY A 44 18.49 6.03 -1.60
CA GLY A 44 19.56 5.56 -0.72
C GLY A 44 19.78 4.05 -0.77
N GLY A 45 19.82 3.48 -1.97
CA GLY A 45 19.97 2.05 -2.26
C GLY A 45 18.65 1.29 -2.35
N LEU A 46 17.52 2.00 -2.29
CA LEU A 46 16.18 1.46 -2.43
C LEU A 46 15.50 2.13 -3.65
N GLN A 47 15.24 1.38 -4.72
CA GLN A 47 14.55 1.91 -5.89
C GLN A 47 13.07 2.06 -5.60
N LEU A 48 12.56 3.29 -5.64
CA LEU A 48 11.15 3.60 -5.44
C LEU A 48 10.54 4.22 -6.70
N GLN A 49 9.35 3.77 -7.03
CA GLN A 49 8.61 4.27 -8.18
C GLN A 49 7.92 5.58 -7.85
N LEU A 50 8.20 6.60 -8.65
CA LEU A 50 7.67 7.96 -8.51
C LEU A 50 7.10 8.44 -9.83
N HIS A 51 5.89 8.95 -9.79
CA HIS A 51 5.21 9.60 -10.92
C HIS A 51 4.83 11.03 -10.55
N CYS A 52 5.47 11.99 -11.17
CA CYS A 52 5.19 13.42 -10.96
C CYS A 52 4.65 14.06 -12.24
N MET A 53 3.68 14.94 -12.07
CA MET A 53 3.03 15.72 -13.13
C MET A 53 2.95 17.19 -12.73
N GLY A 54 2.67 18.06 -13.71
CA GLY A 54 2.47 19.50 -13.46
C GLY A 54 3.75 20.24 -13.08
N SER A 55 3.59 21.50 -12.71
CA SER A 55 4.68 22.41 -12.35
C SER A 55 4.19 23.44 -11.34
N GLY A 56 5.13 24.17 -10.72
CA GLY A 56 4.83 25.14 -9.66
C GLY A 56 4.91 24.53 -8.28
N GLY A 57 4.78 25.34 -7.26
CA GLY A 57 4.90 24.92 -5.87
C GLY A 57 3.79 25.48 -4.99
N PRO A 58 3.62 24.92 -3.80
CA PRO A 58 4.33 23.77 -3.24
C PRO A 58 4.00 22.45 -3.94
N THR A 59 4.97 21.50 -3.97
CA THR A 59 4.71 20.17 -4.52
C THR A 59 3.71 19.42 -3.64
N ILE A 60 2.68 18.86 -4.27
CA ILE A 60 1.68 18.02 -3.60
C ILE A 60 2.14 16.57 -3.67
N VAL A 61 2.19 15.89 -2.53
CA VAL A 61 2.61 14.48 -2.42
C VAL A 61 1.42 13.62 -2.04
N LEU A 62 1.14 12.61 -2.85
CA LEU A 62 -0.01 11.72 -2.72
C LEU A 62 0.43 10.38 -2.12
N GLU A 63 -0.05 10.11 -0.91
CA GLU A 63 0.19 8.89 -0.13
C GLU A 63 -1.04 8.00 -0.14
N ALA A 64 -0.91 6.82 -0.75
CA ALA A 64 -2.01 5.88 -0.97
C ALA A 64 -2.43 5.10 0.30
N GLY A 65 -3.60 4.46 0.25
CA GLY A 65 -4.14 3.60 1.28
C GLY A 65 -3.37 2.29 1.48
N LEU A 66 -3.80 1.45 2.42
CA LEU A 66 -3.17 0.16 2.71
C LEU A 66 -3.38 -0.81 1.56
N GLY A 67 -2.28 -1.22 0.93
CA GLY A 67 -2.33 -2.13 -0.21
C GLY A 67 -2.59 -1.44 -1.55
N ASP A 68 -2.78 -0.13 -1.56
CA ASP A 68 -3.01 0.62 -2.78
C ASP A 68 -1.70 1.07 -3.42
N LEU A 69 -1.73 1.18 -4.73
CA LEU A 69 -0.63 1.60 -5.57
C LEU A 69 -0.79 3.09 -5.93
N LEU A 70 0.21 3.68 -6.55
CA LEU A 70 0.13 5.06 -7.07
C LEU A 70 -1.07 5.26 -8.03
N ASP A 71 -1.59 4.20 -8.62
CA ASP A 71 -2.78 4.21 -9.50
C ASP A 71 -4.07 4.62 -8.79
N GLU A 72 -4.14 4.57 -7.46
CA GLU A 72 -5.27 5.11 -6.68
C GLU A 72 -5.54 6.57 -7.10
N TRP A 73 -4.49 7.30 -7.40
CA TRP A 73 -4.54 8.71 -7.73
C TRP A 73 -4.73 9.02 -9.22
N ARG A 74 -4.90 7.99 -10.06
CA ARG A 74 -4.93 8.13 -11.53
C ARG A 74 -5.97 9.14 -12.04
N GLN A 75 -7.10 9.29 -11.36
CA GLN A 75 -8.15 10.24 -11.74
C GLN A 75 -7.91 11.63 -11.16
N VAL A 76 -7.29 11.73 -10.00
CA VAL A 76 -7.12 12.98 -9.26
C VAL A 76 -5.80 13.68 -9.62
N GLN A 77 -4.73 12.94 -9.80
CA GLN A 77 -3.41 13.50 -10.08
C GLN A 77 -3.36 14.38 -11.32
N PRO A 78 -3.97 14.01 -12.49
CA PRO A 78 -4.00 14.89 -13.68
C PRO A 78 -4.76 16.20 -13.45
N GLU A 79 -5.80 16.19 -12.62
CA GLU A 79 -6.57 17.40 -12.31
C GLU A 79 -5.75 18.36 -11.45
N ILE A 80 -5.05 17.85 -10.45
CA ILE A 80 -4.13 18.65 -9.62
C ILE A 80 -2.97 19.19 -10.46
N ALA A 81 -2.47 18.41 -11.41
CA ALA A 81 -1.36 18.79 -12.27
C ALA A 81 -1.65 20.02 -13.16
N LYS A 82 -2.92 20.40 -13.32
CA LYS A 82 -3.32 21.61 -14.06
C LYS A 82 -2.93 22.92 -13.35
N PHE A 83 -2.75 22.89 -12.02
CA PHE A 83 -2.47 24.07 -11.21
C PHE A 83 -1.30 23.95 -10.24
N ALA A 84 -0.76 22.74 -10.02
CA ALA A 84 0.38 22.51 -9.13
C ALA A 84 1.25 21.34 -9.62
N ARG A 85 2.47 21.25 -9.11
CA ARG A 85 3.27 20.04 -9.20
C ARG A 85 2.74 19.01 -8.23
N VAL A 86 2.52 17.78 -8.69
CA VAL A 86 1.95 16.69 -7.90
C VAL A 86 2.68 15.38 -8.16
N CYS A 87 3.05 14.68 -7.12
CA CYS A 87 3.77 13.41 -7.15
C CYS A 87 3.01 12.33 -6.40
N ALA A 88 2.77 11.19 -7.06
CA ALA A 88 2.32 9.95 -6.47
C ALA A 88 3.46 8.92 -6.53
N TYR A 89 3.50 7.98 -5.62
CA TYR A 89 4.56 6.99 -5.57
C TYR A 89 4.05 5.63 -5.07
N ASP A 90 4.75 4.58 -5.44
CA ASP A 90 4.55 3.27 -4.84
C ASP A 90 5.49 3.11 -3.63
N ARG A 91 4.90 2.85 -2.47
CA ARG A 91 5.70 2.51 -1.28
C ARG A 91 6.57 1.28 -1.54
N ALA A 92 7.67 1.18 -0.82
CA ALA A 92 8.54 0.01 -0.88
C ALA A 92 7.76 -1.30 -0.68
N GLY A 93 7.95 -2.23 -1.60
CA GLY A 93 7.22 -3.50 -1.71
C GLY A 93 6.00 -3.47 -2.63
N TYR A 94 5.55 -2.30 -3.07
CA TYR A 94 4.43 -2.14 -3.98
C TYR A 94 4.87 -1.80 -5.40
N GLY A 95 4.00 -2.03 -6.37
CA GLY A 95 4.19 -1.69 -7.77
C GLY A 95 5.58 -2.04 -8.32
N GLY A 96 6.26 -1.05 -8.88
CA GLY A 96 7.62 -1.13 -9.37
C GLY A 96 8.70 -1.00 -8.30
N SER A 97 8.36 -0.52 -7.08
CA SER A 97 9.31 -0.27 -6.00
C SER A 97 9.95 -1.54 -5.45
N ASP A 98 11.20 -1.45 -5.02
CA ASP A 98 11.90 -2.54 -4.33
C ASP A 98 11.24 -2.89 -3.00
N MET A 99 11.58 -4.07 -2.46
CA MET A 99 11.16 -4.49 -1.12
C MET A 99 11.87 -3.64 -0.06
N GLY A 100 11.10 -2.98 0.80
CA GLY A 100 11.65 -2.20 1.91
C GLY A 100 11.97 -3.02 3.15
N ALA A 101 12.59 -2.36 4.13
CA ALA A 101 12.86 -2.95 5.44
C ALA A 101 11.55 -3.26 6.19
N MET A 102 11.58 -4.34 6.97
CA MET A 102 10.49 -4.77 7.85
C MET A 102 10.81 -4.43 9.31
N PRO A 103 9.82 -4.15 10.15
CA PRO A 103 8.37 -4.04 9.86
C PRO A 103 8.01 -2.75 9.11
N ARG A 104 6.91 -2.77 8.36
CA ARG A 104 6.40 -1.64 7.59
C ARG A 104 5.58 -0.70 8.48
N THR A 105 6.23 0.10 9.27
CA THR A 105 5.61 1.10 10.14
C THR A 105 5.53 2.47 9.46
N GLY A 106 4.64 3.34 9.94
CA GLY A 106 4.54 4.72 9.45
C GLY A 106 5.86 5.48 9.49
N ARG A 107 6.69 5.25 10.52
CA ARG A 107 8.03 5.84 10.63
C ARG A 107 8.96 5.39 9.51
N GLN A 108 9.01 4.10 9.22
CA GLN A 108 9.83 3.56 8.14
C GLN A 108 9.38 4.11 6.78
N ILE A 109 8.07 4.15 6.55
CA ILE A 109 7.48 4.68 5.31
C ILE A 109 7.79 6.18 5.15
N ALA A 110 7.64 6.97 6.20
CA ALA A 110 7.96 8.40 6.17
C ALA A 110 9.43 8.69 5.88
N MET A 111 10.36 7.90 6.44
CA MET A 111 11.79 8.02 6.15
C MET A 111 12.12 7.70 4.68
N GLU A 112 11.52 6.64 4.13
CA GLU A 112 11.69 6.25 2.73
C GLU A 112 11.10 7.31 1.78
N LEU A 113 9.93 7.86 2.10
CA LEU A 113 9.32 8.96 1.33
C LEU A 113 10.21 10.21 1.34
N HIS A 114 10.75 10.58 2.50
CA HIS A 114 11.66 11.71 2.59
C HIS A 114 12.92 11.52 1.73
N ALA A 115 13.54 10.34 1.79
CA ALA A 115 14.69 10.00 0.97
C ALA A 115 14.34 10.05 -0.53
N LEU A 116 13.17 9.50 -0.91
CA LEU A 116 12.66 9.52 -2.28
C LEU A 116 12.51 10.95 -2.81
N LEU A 117 11.82 11.82 -2.08
CA LEU A 117 11.57 13.21 -2.51
C LEU A 117 12.88 13.99 -2.68
N ARG A 118 13.82 13.84 -1.76
CA ARG A 118 15.14 14.46 -1.85
C ARG A 118 15.93 13.95 -3.07
N SER A 119 16.00 12.64 -3.27
CA SER A 119 16.70 12.04 -4.41
C SER A 119 16.05 12.38 -5.75
N ALA A 120 14.74 12.57 -5.75
CA ALA A 120 14.00 13.00 -6.94
C ALA A 120 14.24 14.48 -7.29
N GLY A 121 14.82 15.27 -6.39
CA GLY A 121 15.04 16.73 -6.54
C GLY A 121 13.79 17.55 -6.22
N GLU A 122 12.79 16.96 -5.55
CA GLU A 122 11.61 17.69 -5.09
C GLU A 122 11.99 18.58 -3.89
N ARG A 123 11.48 19.79 -3.89
CA ARG A 123 11.86 20.81 -2.89
C ARG A 123 10.72 21.07 -1.92
N PRO A 124 10.98 21.03 -0.60
CA PRO A 124 10.01 21.45 0.41
C PRO A 124 9.75 22.98 0.34
N PRO A 125 8.66 23.46 0.98
CA PRO A 125 7.70 22.65 1.75
C PRO A 125 6.67 21.95 0.85
N PHE A 126 6.15 20.79 1.32
CA PHE A 126 5.20 19.96 0.63
C PHE A 126 3.77 20.14 1.17
N VAL A 127 2.76 19.95 0.31
CA VAL A 127 1.40 19.66 0.75
C VAL A 127 1.22 18.14 0.70
N LEU A 128 0.96 17.54 1.86
CA LEU A 128 0.81 16.08 1.96
C LEU A 128 -0.66 15.69 1.87
N VAL A 129 -0.97 14.70 1.05
CA VAL A 129 -2.32 14.14 0.91
C VAL A 129 -2.25 12.67 1.29
N GLY A 130 -3.01 12.24 2.33
CA GLY A 130 -3.01 10.86 2.78
C GLY A 130 -4.40 10.25 2.72
N SER A 131 -4.54 9.13 1.99
CA SER A 131 -5.76 8.33 1.91
C SER A 131 -5.72 7.19 2.93
N SER A 132 -6.81 6.99 3.70
CA SER A 132 -6.96 5.85 4.60
C SER A 132 -5.71 5.66 5.50
N PHE A 133 -5.03 4.51 5.42
CA PHE A 133 -3.76 4.24 6.12
C PHE A 133 -2.66 5.26 5.80
N GLY A 134 -2.65 5.82 4.58
CA GLY A 134 -1.73 6.88 4.18
C GLY A 134 -1.81 8.12 5.07
N GLY A 135 -2.94 8.36 5.71
CA GLY A 135 -3.11 9.43 6.67
C GLY A 135 -2.19 9.30 7.90
N TYR A 136 -1.90 8.09 8.39
CA TYR A 136 -0.87 7.90 9.41
C TYR A 136 0.51 8.28 8.88
N ASN A 137 0.85 7.83 7.68
CA ASN A 137 2.17 8.02 7.10
C ASN A 137 2.49 9.51 6.90
N VAL A 138 1.55 10.29 6.37
CA VAL A 138 1.75 11.75 6.18
C VAL A 138 1.82 12.51 7.50
N ARG A 139 1.08 12.07 8.52
CA ARG A 139 1.18 12.66 9.87
C ARG A 139 2.52 12.34 10.53
N VAL A 140 2.98 11.09 10.39
CA VAL A 140 4.30 10.68 10.87
C VAL A 140 5.41 11.42 10.12
N PHE A 141 5.28 11.62 8.81
CA PHE A 141 6.21 12.45 8.02
C PHE A 141 6.27 13.86 8.59
N HIS A 142 5.12 14.50 8.82
CA HIS A 142 5.09 15.83 9.44
C HIS A 142 5.78 15.86 10.82
N GLY A 143 5.56 14.85 11.65
CA GLY A 143 6.21 14.77 12.98
C GLY A 143 7.73 14.64 12.89
N GLN A 144 8.27 14.02 11.84
CA GLN A 144 9.71 13.88 11.64
C GLN A 144 10.33 15.10 10.93
N TYR A 145 9.59 15.73 10.00
CA TYR A 145 10.06 16.80 9.12
C TYR A 145 9.08 17.98 9.11
N PRO A 146 8.80 18.61 10.27
CA PRO A 146 7.74 19.61 10.38
C PRO A 146 7.97 20.83 9.47
N ASP A 147 9.21 21.25 9.28
CA ASP A 147 9.55 22.41 8.45
C ASP A 147 9.41 22.14 6.95
N GLU A 148 9.32 20.88 6.56
CA GLU A 148 9.14 20.47 5.15
C GLU A 148 7.67 20.35 4.73
N VAL A 149 6.71 20.64 5.64
CA VAL A 149 5.27 20.51 5.35
C VAL A 149 4.59 21.87 5.36
N ALA A 150 3.94 22.23 4.25
CA ALA A 150 3.15 23.47 4.09
C ALA A 150 1.70 23.30 4.55
N GLY A 151 1.15 22.09 4.42
CA GLY A 151 -0.24 21.77 4.78
C GLY A 151 -0.54 20.29 4.54
N MET A 152 -1.75 19.86 4.91
CA MET A 152 -2.15 18.46 4.83
C MET A 152 -3.62 18.31 4.40
N VAL A 153 -3.88 17.28 3.60
CA VAL A 153 -5.22 16.83 3.25
C VAL A 153 -5.37 15.36 3.67
N LEU A 154 -6.34 15.06 4.49
CA LEU A 154 -6.68 13.71 4.92
C LEU A 154 -7.94 13.27 4.19
N VAL A 155 -7.84 12.19 3.40
CA VAL A 155 -8.93 11.66 2.58
C VAL A 155 -9.38 10.33 3.17
N ASP A 156 -10.56 10.32 3.76
CA ASP A 156 -11.13 9.16 4.47
C ASP A 156 -10.10 8.44 5.36
N SER A 157 -9.29 9.25 6.02
CA SER A 157 -8.09 8.82 6.72
C SER A 157 -8.42 8.11 8.02
N THR A 158 -7.68 7.06 8.31
CA THR A 158 -7.70 6.42 9.63
C THR A 158 -7.23 7.40 10.71
N GLN A 159 -7.91 7.40 11.84
CA GLN A 159 -7.50 8.14 13.04
C GLN A 159 -6.95 7.16 14.10
N GLU A 160 -6.13 7.65 15.06
CA GLU A 160 -5.34 6.80 15.93
C GLU A 160 -6.15 5.98 16.94
N ASP A 161 -7.35 6.42 17.30
CA ASP A 161 -8.22 5.69 18.23
C ASP A 161 -9.24 4.80 17.49
N GLN A 162 -9.30 4.84 16.17
CA GLN A 162 -10.29 4.11 15.38
C GLN A 162 -10.38 2.63 15.77
N TYR A 163 -9.24 1.95 15.88
CA TYR A 163 -9.21 0.54 16.22
C TYR A 163 -9.55 0.24 17.68
N ARG A 164 -9.40 1.22 18.57
CA ARG A 164 -9.78 1.11 19.99
C ARG A 164 -11.28 1.35 20.21
N LEU A 165 -11.88 2.13 19.32
CA LEU A 165 -13.28 2.52 19.35
C LEU A 165 -14.16 1.57 18.54
N LEU A 166 -13.57 0.68 17.73
CA LEU A 166 -14.34 -0.26 16.91
C LEU A 166 -15.21 -1.19 17.76
N PRO A 167 -16.46 -1.42 17.35
CA PRO A 167 -17.32 -2.45 17.94
C PRO A 167 -16.62 -3.82 17.94
N ALA A 168 -16.97 -4.67 18.93
CA ALA A 168 -16.35 -6.01 19.09
C ALA A 168 -16.44 -6.88 17.82
N ALA A 169 -17.52 -6.75 17.04
CA ALA A 169 -17.70 -7.43 15.76
C ALA A 169 -16.59 -7.04 14.76
N TRP A 170 -16.24 -5.75 14.68
CA TRP A 170 -15.15 -5.26 13.82
C TRP A 170 -13.78 -5.69 14.29
N SER A 171 -13.54 -5.69 15.59
CA SER A 171 -12.27 -6.17 16.16
C SER A 171 -12.01 -7.62 15.76
N LYS A 172 -13.05 -8.46 15.75
CA LYS A 172 -12.95 -9.85 15.27
C LYS A 172 -12.60 -9.92 13.78
N VAL A 173 -13.29 -9.15 12.93
CA VAL A 173 -13.01 -9.06 11.48
C VAL A 173 -11.56 -8.63 11.24
N LEU A 174 -11.06 -7.65 12.00
CA LEU A 174 -9.68 -7.18 11.88
C LEU A 174 -8.67 -8.29 12.24
N VAL A 175 -8.90 -9.01 13.33
CA VAL A 175 -8.03 -10.14 13.75
C VAL A 175 -8.01 -11.24 12.69
N GLU A 176 -9.17 -11.62 12.16
CA GLU A 176 -9.29 -12.64 11.11
C GLU A 176 -8.61 -12.15 9.81
N THR A 177 -8.78 -10.89 9.45
CA THR A 177 -8.14 -10.28 8.29
C THR A 177 -6.62 -10.28 8.41
N ARG A 178 -6.07 -9.91 9.57
CA ARG A 178 -4.62 -9.98 9.84
C ARG A 178 -4.08 -11.41 9.72
N ALA A 179 -4.77 -12.37 10.34
CA ALA A 179 -4.39 -13.78 10.26
C ALA A 179 -4.40 -14.28 8.80
N ARG A 180 -5.41 -13.89 8.02
CA ARG A 180 -5.52 -14.23 6.60
C ARG A 180 -4.35 -13.66 5.78
N PHE A 181 -4.03 -12.37 5.92
CA PHE A 181 -2.92 -11.77 5.18
C PHE A 181 -1.56 -12.30 5.60
N ARG A 182 -1.35 -12.56 6.90
CA ARG A 182 -0.15 -13.22 7.39
C ARG A 182 0.02 -14.62 6.77
N ASN A 183 -1.05 -15.41 6.75
CA ASN A 183 -1.02 -16.73 6.12
C ASN A 183 -0.74 -16.62 4.61
N GLN A 184 -1.34 -15.66 3.91
CA GLN A 184 -1.03 -15.41 2.49
C GLN A 184 0.45 -15.06 2.31
N ALA A 185 1.02 -14.21 3.17
CA ALA A 185 2.44 -13.84 3.12
C ALA A 185 3.35 -15.04 3.38
N ASN A 186 3.04 -15.89 4.36
CA ASN A 186 3.82 -17.08 4.67
C ASN A 186 3.85 -18.11 3.53
N TRP A 187 2.76 -18.23 2.79
CA TRP A 187 2.63 -19.17 1.69
C TRP A 187 2.85 -18.53 0.30
N SER A 188 3.18 -17.24 0.25
CA SER A 188 3.32 -16.49 -1.00
C SER A 188 4.34 -17.09 -1.97
N PHE A 189 5.44 -17.68 -1.46
CA PHE A 189 6.39 -18.40 -2.29
C PHE A 189 5.72 -19.53 -3.09
N VAL A 190 4.93 -20.38 -2.43
CA VAL A 190 4.27 -21.52 -3.10
C VAL A 190 3.19 -21.04 -4.06
N PHE A 191 2.33 -20.10 -3.62
CA PHE A 191 1.18 -19.69 -4.42
C PHE A 191 1.52 -18.68 -5.52
N ILE A 192 2.46 -17.79 -5.28
CA ILE A 192 2.81 -16.71 -6.21
C ILE A 192 4.06 -17.07 -7.02
N ASP A 193 5.19 -17.31 -6.36
CA ASP A 193 6.47 -17.48 -7.07
C ASP A 193 6.50 -18.78 -7.88
N LEU A 194 5.77 -19.81 -7.47
CA LEU A 194 5.57 -21.03 -8.27
C LEU A 194 4.38 -20.95 -9.25
N GLY A 195 3.77 -19.78 -9.44
CA GLY A 195 2.76 -19.51 -10.45
C GLY A 195 1.39 -20.16 -10.20
N VAL A 196 1.16 -20.77 -9.05
CA VAL A 196 -0.12 -21.45 -8.73
C VAL A 196 -1.28 -20.45 -8.75
N ALA A 197 -1.12 -19.29 -8.09
CA ALA A 197 -2.17 -18.26 -8.07
C ALA A 197 -2.44 -17.70 -9.46
N ARG A 198 -1.40 -17.48 -10.28
CA ARG A 198 -1.52 -17.06 -11.67
C ARG A 198 -2.35 -18.06 -12.48
N LEU A 199 -2.02 -19.34 -12.41
CA LEU A 199 -2.73 -20.40 -13.12
C LEU A 199 -4.21 -20.44 -12.71
N MET A 200 -4.49 -20.36 -11.41
CA MET A 200 -5.86 -20.36 -10.88
C MET A 200 -6.67 -19.13 -11.33
N LEU A 201 -6.07 -17.96 -11.37
CA LEU A 201 -6.74 -16.73 -11.80
C LEU A 201 -6.95 -16.72 -13.31
N GLN A 202 -5.96 -17.16 -14.07
CA GLN A 202 -6.04 -17.26 -15.53
C GLN A 202 -7.11 -18.26 -15.98
N SER A 203 -7.18 -19.44 -15.36
CA SER A 203 -8.20 -20.45 -15.66
C SER A 203 -9.64 -19.99 -15.39
N ARG A 204 -9.81 -18.97 -14.54
CA ARG A 204 -11.10 -18.37 -14.21
C ARG A 204 -11.37 -17.05 -14.95
N GLY A 205 -10.47 -16.60 -15.83
CA GLY A 205 -10.59 -15.32 -16.53
C GLY A 205 -10.48 -14.10 -15.61
N LEU A 206 -9.87 -14.25 -14.43
CA LEU A 206 -9.77 -13.21 -13.41
C LEU A 206 -8.40 -12.47 -13.40
N LEU A 207 -7.51 -12.82 -14.33
CA LEU A 207 -6.21 -12.17 -14.44
C LEU A 207 -6.34 -10.85 -15.21
N SER A 208 -6.54 -9.77 -14.49
CA SER A 208 -6.58 -8.39 -15.01
C SER A 208 -5.24 -7.68 -14.82
N GLU A 209 -5.09 -6.50 -15.42
CA GLU A 209 -3.93 -5.62 -15.21
C GLU A 209 -3.70 -5.32 -13.72
N THR A 210 -4.77 -4.95 -13.00
CA THR A 210 -4.69 -4.69 -11.56
C THR A 210 -4.28 -5.96 -10.79
N THR A 211 -4.87 -7.11 -11.13
CA THR A 211 -4.56 -8.38 -10.47
C THR A 211 -3.09 -8.75 -10.65
N TYR A 212 -2.53 -8.54 -11.83
CA TYR A 212 -1.11 -8.76 -12.10
C TYR A 212 -0.19 -7.91 -11.21
N ARG A 213 -0.48 -6.63 -11.04
CA ARG A 213 0.34 -5.71 -10.25
C ARG A 213 0.43 -6.11 -8.77
N ILE A 214 -0.65 -6.71 -8.24
CA ILE A 214 -0.72 -7.19 -6.85
C ILE A 214 -0.32 -8.66 -6.69
N LEU A 215 -0.18 -9.42 -7.79
CA LEU A 215 0.23 -10.83 -7.79
C LEU A 215 1.76 -10.96 -7.71
N LYS A 216 2.35 -10.30 -6.74
CA LYS A 216 3.79 -10.30 -6.47
C LYS A 216 4.02 -10.67 -4.99
N ASN A 217 5.02 -11.51 -4.73
CA ASN A 217 5.38 -11.92 -3.37
C ASN A 217 5.67 -10.70 -2.48
N LYS A 218 6.45 -9.74 -2.99
CA LYS A 218 6.76 -8.50 -2.28
C LYS A 218 5.51 -7.73 -1.85
N TYR A 219 4.48 -7.65 -2.72
CA TYR A 219 3.23 -6.97 -2.42
C TYR A 219 2.50 -7.62 -1.24
N VAL A 220 2.31 -8.94 -1.28
CA VAL A 220 1.56 -9.66 -0.24
C VAL A 220 2.26 -9.55 1.12
N ARG A 221 3.59 -9.68 1.15
CA ARG A 221 4.39 -9.56 2.37
C ARG A 221 4.38 -8.14 2.94
N THR A 222 4.49 -7.15 2.10
CA THR A 222 4.45 -5.73 2.50
C THR A 222 3.08 -5.39 3.09
N ARG A 223 2.00 -5.75 2.39
CA ARG A 223 0.63 -5.52 2.85
C ARG A 223 0.34 -6.19 4.19
N ALA A 224 0.79 -7.42 4.39
CA ALA A 224 0.67 -8.11 5.67
C ALA A 224 1.42 -7.37 6.78
N SER A 225 2.64 -6.90 6.50
CA SER A 225 3.45 -6.17 7.49
C SER A 225 2.88 -4.79 7.82
N GLU A 226 2.33 -4.06 6.86
CA GLU A 226 1.63 -2.79 7.12
C GLU A 226 0.39 -3.02 8.01
N LEU A 227 -0.39 -4.07 7.73
CA LEU A 227 -1.57 -4.41 8.51
C LEU A 227 -1.22 -4.86 9.93
N GLU A 228 -0.12 -5.59 10.12
CA GLU A 228 0.40 -5.97 11.43
C GLU A 228 0.97 -4.77 12.21
N SER A 229 1.45 -3.74 11.50
CA SER A 229 2.05 -2.53 12.09
C SER A 229 1.05 -1.39 12.31
N ILE A 230 -0.24 -1.63 12.11
CA ILE A 230 -1.27 -0.57 12.12
C ILE A 230 -1.32 0.16 13.47
N GLU A 231 -1.30 -0.57 14.61
CA GLU A 231 -1.33 0.06 15.93
C GLU A 231 -0.05 0.83 16.21
N VAL A 232 1.10 0.30 15.80
CA VAL A 232 2.39 1.00 15.93
C VAL A 232 2.37 2.28 15.11
N SER A 233 1.83 2.24 13.90
CA SER A 233 1.71 3.41 13.02
C SER A 233 0.73 4.45 13.59
N ALA A 234 -0.37 3.99 14.20
CA ALA A 234 -1.33 4.86 14.90
C ALA A 234 -0.68 5.59 16.09
N GLU A 235 0.09 4.87 16.91
CA GLU A 235 0.83 5.49 18.03
C GLU A 235 1.91 6.47 17.55
N GLN A 236 2.59 6.16 16.44
CA GLN A 236 3.56 7.07 15.81
C GLN A 236 2.87 8.33 15.26
N ALA A 237 1.68 8.20 14.66
CA ALA A 237 0.88 9.33 14.20
C ALA A 237 0.36 10.19 15.37
N ARG A 238 -0.05 9.56 16.48
CA ARG A 238 -0.41 10.27 17.72
C ARG A 238 0.76 11.07 18.28
N ALA A 239 1.95 10.44 18.32
CA ALA A 239 3.17 11.09 18.83
C ALA A 239 3.66 12.23 17.92
N ALA A 240 3.28 12.25 16.65
CA ALA A 240 3.58 13.33 15.72
C ALA A 240 2.91 14.66 16.09
N GLY A 241 1.85 14.62 16.88
CA GLY A 241 1.12 15.80 17.33
C GLY A 241 0.29 16.47 16.22
N GLY A 242 -0.10 17.71 16.47
CA GLY A 242 -0.90 18.51 15.54
C GLY A 242 -0.04 19.31 14.55
N LEU A 243 -0.68 19.81 13.49
CA LEU A 243 -0.05 20.61 12.42
C LEU A 243 0.31 22.06 12.85
N GLY A 244 -0.04 22.47 14.08
CA GLY A 244 0.10 23.87 14.50
C GLY A 244 -0.80 24.79 13.67
N ASN A 245 -0.22 25.86 13.12
CA ASN A 245 -0.96 26.84 12.29
C ASN A 245 -1.02 26.48 10.80
N LYS A 246 -0.57 25.30 10.39
CA LYS A 246 -0.59 24.89 9.00
C LYS A 246 -2.00 24.45 8.57
N PRO A 247 -2.41 24.73 7.33
CA PRO A 247 -3.73 24.36 6.87
C PRO A 247 -3.92 22.83 6.87
N LEU A 248 -5.08 22.42 7.36
CA LEU A 248 -5.56 21.04 7.35
C LEU A 248 -6.93 20.98 6.70
N MET A 249 -7.08 20.06 5.74
CA MET A 249 -8.39 19.71 5.17
C MET A 249 -8.66 18.24 5.47
N VAL A 250 -9.87 17.91 5.87
CA VAL A 250 -10.33 16.53 6.10
C VAL A 250 -11.54 16.28 5.21
N LEU A 251 -11.42 15.25 4.36
CA LEU A 251 -12.50 14.76 3.50
C LEU A 251 -12.93 13.39 4.02
N THR A 252 -14.19 13.24 4.38
CA THR A 252 -14.74 11.98 4.90
C THR A 252 -15.74 11.38 3.91
N ALA A 253 -15.76 10.04 3.82
CA ALA A 253 -16.73 9.35 2.97
C ALA A 253 -18.14 9.47 3.52
N GLY A 254 -19.08 10.00 2.72
CA GLY A 254 -20.46 10.22 3.14
C GLY A 254 -21.36 8.98 3.15
N LYS A 255 -20.86 7.79 2.76
CA LYS A 255 -21.64 6.55 2.60
C LYS A 255 -21.09 5.36 3.41
N GLN A 256 -20.45 5.62 4.52
CA GLN A 256 -19.86 4.55 5.36
C GLN A 256 -20.90 3.53 5.84
N ALA A 257 -22.11 3.95 6.22
CA ALA A 257 -23.19 3.06 6.63
C ALA A 257 -23.61 2.04 5.55
N GLU A 258 -23.50 2.40 4.27
CA GLU A 258 -23.82 1.49 3.17
C GLU A 258 -22.71 0.44 2.99
N ALA A 259 -21.46 0.85 3.08
CA ALA A 259 -20.29 -0.06 3.02
C ALA A 259 -20.30 -1.07 4.19
N ILE A 260 -20.69 -0.62 5.39
CA ILE A 260 -20.82 -1.44 6.59
C ILE A 260 -21.92 -2.51 6.42
N ARG A 261 -23.07 -2.14 5.85
CA ARG A 261 -24.15 -3.09 5.54
C ARG A 261 -23.73 -4.11 4.49
N GLN A 262 -22.99 -3.71 3.47
CA GLN A 262 -22.46 -4.61 2.46
C GLN A 262 -21.41 -5.59 3.04
N ALA A 263 -20.72 -5.22 4.11
CA ALA A 263 -19.81 -6.11 4.84
C ALA A 263 -20.53 -7.16 5.71
N GLY A 264 -21.86 -7.20 5.70
CA GLY A 264 -22.67 -8.20 6.41
C GLY A 264 -22.80 -7.95 7.92
N LEU A 265 -22.53 -6.73 8.37
CA LEU A 265 -22.68 -6.33 9.77
C LEU A 265 -24.11 -5.92 10.09
N SER A 266 -24.52 -6.10 11.35
CA SER A 266 -25.87 -5.77 11.78
C SER A 266 -26.14 -4.27 11.72
N ALA A 267 -27.41 -3.87 11.59
CA ALA A 267 -27.80 -2.47 11.64
C ALA A 267 -27.39 -1.78 12.97
N LYS A 268 -27.26 -2.55 14.05
CA LYS A 268 -26.78 -2.07 15.35
C LYS A 268 -25.30 -1.74 15.30
N ASP A 269 -24.48 -2.63 14.71
CA ASP A 269 -23.03 -2.41 14.56
C ASP A 269 -22.76 -1.23 13.61
N ALA A 270 -23.57 -1.07 12.56
CA ALA A 270 -23.50 0.08 11.66
C ALA A 270 -23.80 1.40 12.39
N ALA A 271 -24.86 1.46 13.20
CA ALA A 271 -25.21 2.65 13.96
C ALA A 271 -24.19 3.00 15.05
N GLU A 272 -23.52 1.99 15.62
CA GLU A 272 -22.44 2.20 16.59
C GLU A 272 -21.19 2.77 15.90
N PHE A 273 -20.87 2.28 14.71
CA PHE A 273 -19.76 2.81 13.91
C PHE A 273 -19.96 4.26 13.46
N GLU A 274 -21.20 4.66 13.13
CA GLU A 274 -21.52 6.05 12.75
C GLU A 274 -21.35 7.07 13.89
N ARG A 275 -21.20 6.61 15.13
CA ARG A 275 -20.99 7.47 16.32
C ARG A 275 -19.52 7.70 16.64
N ILE A 276 -18.63 6.96 16.01
CA ILE A 276 -17.18 7.03 16.17
C ILE A 276 -16.60 8.02 15.15
#